data_9f8cf9c3edfdfce8f25ea7c6e22de8d2
#
_entry.id   9f8cf9c3edfdfce8f25ea7c6e22de8d2
#
_cell.length_a   1.000
_cell.length_b   1.000
_cell.length_c   1.000
_cell.angle_alpha   90.00
_cell.angle_beta   90.00
_cell.angle_gamma   90.00
#
_symmetry.space_group_name_H-M   'P 1'
#
loop_
_entity.id
_entity.type
_entity.pdbx_description
1 polymer ?
#
loop_
_entity_poly.entity_id
_entity_poly.type
_entity_poly.pdbx_seq_one_letter_code
_entity_poly.pdbx_strand_id
1 'polypeptide(L)'
;MISFEPVTADTMYIVSEIINSNEAYNVLENGKKERSEEELSKEYMNEKTDSYFIKADDTYVGVIDYMKQNPNDDYPWIGAFIIHSAYHNFSFGTQAYLAFEEKLKEEGLSVLRLGVLSQNPRAKLFWERLGFTQYATKPLHHNQVNCLEKGL
;
A
#
# COMPACT_ATOMS: atom_id res chain seq x y z
N MET A 1 -15.54 3.28 11.56
CA MET A 1 -15.09 4.39 10.70
C MET A 1 -13.60 4.25 10.39
N ILE A 2 -13.24 4.42 9.15
CA ILE A 2 -11.83 4.36 8.74
C ILE A 2 -11.19 5.73 8.91
N SER A 3 -9.99 5.76 9.48
CA SER A 3 -9.18 6.97 9.58
C SER A 3 -7.72 6.64 9.29
N PHE A 4 -6.90 7.68 9.09
CA PHE A 4 -5.49 7.54 8.77
C PHE A 4 -4.67 8.31 9.78
N GLU A 5 -3.66 7.65 10.34
CA GLU A 5 -2.78 8.25 11.35
C GLU A 5 -1.34 8.20 10.83
N PRO A 6 -0.61 9.32 10.83
CA PRO A 6 0.79 9.30 10.37
C PRO A 6 1.65 8.30 11.14
N VAL A 7 2.49 7.57 10.42
CA VAL A 7 3.49 6.69 11.01
C VAL A 7 4.62 7.55 11.59
N THR A 8 5.09 7.20 12.78
CA THR A 8 6.22 7.88 13.44
C THR A 8 7.28 6.87 13.83
N ALA A 9 8.45 7.35 14.21
CA ALA A 9 9.52 6.47 14.68
C ALA A 9 9.08 5.64 15.89
N ASP A 10 8.26 6.21 16.76
CA ASP A 10 7.78 5.54 17.98
C ASP A 10 6.74 4.46 17.69
N THR A 11 6.16 4.45 16.49
CA THR A 11 5.11 3.50 16.10
C THR A 11 5.59 2.45 15.09
N MET A 12 6.89 2.40 14.79
CA MET A 12 7.43 1.43 13.84
C MET A 12 7.19 -0.03 14.25
N TYR A 13 7.08 -0.31 15.56
CA TYR A 13 6.77 -1.66 16.02
C TYR A 13 5.38 -2.12 15.55
N ILE A 14 4.44 -1.18 15.36
CA ILE A 14 3.10 -1.49 14.84
C ILE A 14 3.18 -1.79 13.35
N VAL A 15 3.98 -1.01 12.60
CA VAL A 15 4.23 -1.29 11.17
C VAL A 15 4.81 -2.69 11.02
N SER A 16 5.81 -3.03 11.83
CA SER A 16 6.45 -4.34 11.81
C SER A 16 5.43 -5.47 12.06
N GLU A 17 4.54 -5.30 13.01
CA GLU A 17 3.51 -6.28 13.32
C GLU A 17 2.56 -6.50 12.14
N ILE A 18 2.11 -5.42 11.50
CA ILE A 18 1.20 -5.48 10.35
C ILE A 18 1.90 -6.17 9.17
N ILE A 19 3.08 -5.71 8.80
CA ILE A 19 3.82 -6.24 7.64
C ILE A 19 4.16 -7.70 7.85
N ASN A 20 4.69 -8.06 9.02
CA ASN A 20 5.16 -9.41 9.29
C ASN A 20 4.03 -10.41 9.58
N SER A 21 2.80 -9.95 9.73
CA SER A 21 1.64 -10.83 9.75
C SER A 21 1.34 -11.43 8.37
N ASN A 22 1.90 -10.87 7.30
CA ASN A 22 1.67 -11.30 5.92
C ASN A 22 2.86 -12.07 5.37
N GLU A 23 3.17 -13.22 5.95
CA GLU A 23 4.36 -14.01 5.60
C GLU A 23 4.43 -14.40 4.13
N ALA A 24 3.31 -14.87 3.56
CA ALA A 24 3.26 -15.30 2.16
C ALA A 24 3.55 -14.14 1.21
N TYR A 25 3.00 -12.97 1.49
CA TYR A 25 3.27 -11.77 0.70
C TYR A 25 4.73 -11.35 0.81
N ASN A 26 5.31 -11.40 2.01
CA ASN A 26 6.70 -11.05 2.22
C ASN A 26 7.64 -11.98 1.45
N VAL A 27 7.35 -13.27 1.42
CA VAL A 27 8.13 -14.24 0.63
C VAL A 27 8.03 -13.91 -0.85
N LEU A 28 6.83 -13.60 -1.35
CA LEU A 28 6.60 -13.28 -2.75
C LEU A 28 7.37 -12.03 -3.18
N GLU A 29 7.35 -10.99 -2.35
CA GLU A 29 7.99 -9.72 -2.66
C GLU A 29 9.49 -9.70 -2.39
N ASN A 30 9.93 -10.26 -1.25
CA ASN A 30 11.30 -10.12 -0.75
C ASN A 30 12.05 -11.43 -0.58
N GLY A 31 11.40 -12.57 -0.74
CA GLY A 31 12.01 -13.88 -0.53
C GLY A 31 12.18 -14.30 0.92
N LYS A 32 11.68 -13.51 1.88
CA LYS A 32 11.76 -13.78 3.31
C LYS A 32 10.41 -13.60 3.98
N LYS A 33 10.11 -14.42 4.99
CA LYS A 33 8.84 -14.34 5.74
C LYS A 33 8.71 -13.07 6.55
N GLU A 34 9.82 -12.53 7.04
CA GLU A 34 9.84 -11.36 7.91
C GLU A 34 10.78 -10.29 7.39
N ARG A 35 10.47 -9.05 7.69
CA ARG A 35 11.29 -7.89 7.40
C ARG A 35 11.70 -7.24 8.72
N SER A 36 12.95 -6.78 8.82
CA SER A 36 13.45 -6.13 10.04
C SER A 36 12.86 -4.73 10.18
N GLU A 37 12.81 -4.23 11.43
CA GLU A 37 12.39 -2.84 11.65
C GLU A 37 13.31 -1.84 10.94
N GLU A 38 14.58 -2.16 10.81
CA GLU A 38 15.53 -1.32 10.10
C GLU A 38 15.14 -1.17 8.62
N GLU A 39 14.82 -2.29 7.94
CA GLU A 39 14.32 -2.26 6.56
C GLU A 39 13.04 -1.43 6.45
N LEU A 40 12.10 -1.67 7.35
CA LEU A 40 10.81 -1.02 7.34
C LEU A 40 10.92 0.48 7.64
N SER A 41 11.84 0.88 8.50
CA SER A 41 12.08 2.29 8.78
C SER A 41 12.54 3.04 7.55
N LYS A 42 13.38 2.42 6.71
CA LYS A 42 13.84 3.04 5.46
C LYS A 42 12.69 3.25 4.48
N GLU A 43 11.73 2.34 4.46
CA GLU A 43 10.58 2.41 3.56
C GLU A 43 9.49 3.35 4.08
N TYR A 44 9.15 3.26 5.38
CA TYR A 44 8.00 3.96 5.95
C TYR A 44 8.35 5.25 6.70
N MET A 45 9.63 5.59 6.80
CA MET A 45 10.09 6.81 7.48
C MET A 45 11.03 7.64 6.62
N ASN A 46 10.89 7.60 5.29
CA ASN A 46 11.70 8.43 4.42
C ASN A 46 10.96 9.73 4.06
N GLU A 47 11.72 10.74 3.62
CA GLU A 47 11.19 12.06 3.32
C GLU A 47 10.42 12.15 2.00
N LYS A 48 10.54 11.14 1.13
CA LYS A 48 9.95 11.15 -0.20
C LYS A 48 8.52 10.63 -0.22
N THR A 49 8.09 9.95 0.82
CA THR A 49 6.76 9.34 0.89
C THR A 49 6.09 9.70 2.19
N ASP A 50 4.75 9.60 2.19
CA ASP A 50 3.92 9.77 3.37
C ASP A 50 3.36 8.40 3.74
N SER A 51 3.60 7.97 4.97
CA SER A 51 3.10 6.70 5.46
C SER A 51 2.06 6.91 6.53
N TYR A 52 0.96 6.16 6.43
CA TYR A 52 -0.15 6.24 7.35
C TYR A 52 -0.57 4.86 7.81
N PHE A 53 -0.96 4.77 9.08
CA PHE A 53 -1.74 3.63 9.53
C PHE A 53 -3.17 3.76 9.02
N ILE A 54 -3.77 2.63 8.70
CA ILE A 54 -5.19 2.52 8.44
C ILE A 54 -5.81 2.07 9.77
N LYS A 55 -6.75 2.84 10.27
CA LYS A 55 -7.44 2.52 11.54
C LYS A 55 -8.93 2.29 11.29
N ALA A 56 -9.46 1.23 11.88
CA ALA A 56 -10.90 1.01 11.99
C ALA A 56 -11.27 1.34 13.43
N ASP A 57 -11.92 2.49 13.64
CA ASP A 57 -12.10 3.11 14.95
C ASP A 57 -10.73 3.25 15.65
N ASP A 58 -10.49 2.56 16.76
CA ASP A 58 -9.22 2.66 17.49
C ASP A 58 -8.24 1.54 17.16
N THR A 59 -8.59 0.65 16.21
CA THR A 59 -7.75 -0.50 15.89
C THR A 59 -6.88 -0.23 14.67
N TYR A 60 -5.58 -0.52 14.79
CA TYR A 60 -4.65 -0.45 13.67
C TYR A 60 -4.84 -1.70 12.81
N VAL A 61 -5.45 -1.54 11.63
CA VAL A 61 -5.75 -2.68 10.74
C VAL A 61 -4.83 -2.76 9.54
N GLY A 62 -4.08 -1.73 9.23
CA GLY A 62 -3.20 -1.75 8.07
C GLY A 62 -2.27 -0.54 7.99
N VAL A 63 -1.53 -0.48 6.89
CA VAL A 63 -0.59 0.60 6.62
C VAL A 63 -0.61 0.94 5.13
N ILE A 64 -0.46 2.21 4.83
CA ILE A 64 -0.36 2.76 3.48
C ILE A 64 0.94 3.54 3.38
N ASP A 65 1.67 3.35 2.28
CA ASP A 65 2.80 4.20 1.91
C ASP A 65 2.45 4.87 0.58
N TYR A 66 2.56 6.19 0.54
CA TYR A 66 2.04 6.99 -0.56
C TYR A 66 3.06 8.03 -1.00
N MET A 67 3.26 8.14 -2.29
CA MET A 67 4.14 9.14 -2.90
C MET A 67 3.27 10.10 -3.70
N LYS A 68 3.21 11.35 -3.28
CA LYS A 68 2.37 12.36 -3.93
C LYS A 68 2.81 12.61 -5.38
N GLN A 69 4.11 12.57 -5.64
CA GLN A 69 4.66 12.75 -6.97
C GLN A 69 5.87 11.83 -7.15
N ASN A 70 5.69 10.79 -7.96
CA ASN A 70 6.77 9.85 -8.27
C ASN A 70 7.75 10.54 -9.22
N PRO A 71 9.05 10.65 -8.89
CA PRO A 71 10.01 11.34 -9.75
C PRO A 71 10.20 10.71 -11.13
N ASN A 72 9.77 9.46 -11.31
CA ASN A 72 9.91 8.76 -12.59
C ASN A 72 8.84 9.16 -13.61
N ASP A 73 7.65 9.54 -13.17
CA ASP A 73 6.52 9.83 -14.09
C ASP A 73 5.66 11.01 -13.67
N ASP A 74 5.98 11.65 -12.54
CA ASP A 74 5.28 12.81 -11.97
C ASP A 74 3.83 12.54 -11.53
N TYR A 75 3.43 11.27 -11.43
CA TYR A 75 2.11 10.87 -10.95
C TYR A 75 2.14 10.48 -9.47
N PRO A 76 1.00 10.58 -8.77
CA PRO A 76 0.88 10.04 -7.42
C PRO A 76 0.82 8.50 -7.46
N TRP A 77 1.51 7.87 -6.51
CA TRP A 77 1.61 6.41 -6.43
C TRP A 77 1.33 5.91 -5.02
N ILE A 78 0.58 4.82 -4.93
CA ILE A 78 0.57 4.01 -3.71
C ILE A 78 1.76 3.06 -3.80
N GLY A 79 2.70 3.20 -2.87
CA GLY A 79 3.88 2.33 -2.79
C GLY A 79 3.63 1.04 -2.02
N ALA A 80 2.74 1.10 -1.04
CA ALA A 80 2.32 -0.07 -0.27
C ALA A 80 0.91 0.13 0.29
N PHE A 81 0.16 -0.96 0.34
CA PHE A 81 -1.19 -0.96 0.90
C PHE A 81 -1.39 -2.35 1.50
N ILE A 82 -1.22 -2.46 2.81
CA ILE A 82 -1.16 -3.75 3.50
C ILE A 82 -2.19 -3.77 4.64
N ILE A 83 -3.03 -4.79 4.67
CA ILE A 83 -3.95 -5.05 5.78
C ILE A 83 -3.37 -6.18 6.62
N HIS A 84 -3.38 -6.04 7.94
CA HIS A 84 -2.94 -7.08 8.87
C HIS A 84 -3.71 -8.37 8.59
N SER A 85 -3.02 -9.50 8.61
CA SER A 85 -3.59 -10.79 8.23
C SER A 85 -4.83 -11.19 9.07
N ALA A 86 -4.88 -10.78 10.34
CA ALA A 86 -6.02 -11.05 11.21
C ALA A 86 -7.30 -10.35 10.75
N TYR A 87 -7.18 -9.32 9.91
CA TYR A 87 -8.31 -8.52 9.45
C TYR A 87 -8.62 -8.73 7.97
N HIS A 88 -8.01 -9.72 7.32
CA HIS A 88 -8.36 -10.09 5.95
C HIS A 88 -9.79 -10.65 5.93
N ASN A 89 -10.48 -10.49 4.81
CA ASN A 89 -11.84 -10.98 4.57
C ASN A 89 -12.95 -10.25 5.37
N PHE A 90 -12.64 -9.08 5.94
CA PHE A 90 -13.63 -8.24 6.61
C PHE A 90 -13.92 -6.96 5.83
N SER A 91 -13.51 -6.90 4.56
CA SER A 91 -13.70 -5.74 3.66
C SER A 91 -12.97 -4.47 4.11
N PHE A 92 -12.01 -4.55 5.02
CA PHE A 92 -11.25 -3.38 5.46
C PHE A 92 -10.41 -2.79 4.33
N GLY A 93 -9.86 -3.64 3.45
CA GLY A 93 -9.10 -3.16 2.31
C GLY A 93 -9.91 -2.26 1.40
N THR A 94 -11.12 -2.69 1.04
CA THR A 94 -12.04 -1.90 0.20
C THR A 94 -12.45 -0.62 0.90
N GLN A 95 -12.86 -0.71 2.16
CA GLN A 95 -13.28 0.46 2.93
C GLN A 95 -12.14 1.47 3.07
N ALA A 96 -10.93 0.98 3.37
CA ALA A 96 -9.76 1.84 3.54
C ALA A 96 -9.39 2.53 2.23
N TYR A 97 -9.39 1.79 1.12
CA TYR A 97 -9.07 2.40 -0.16
C TYR A 97 -10.07 3.49 -0.54
N LEU A 98 -11.37 3.22 -0.39
CA LEU A 98 -12.39 4.21 -0.73
C LEU A 98 -12.27 5.48 0.12
N ALA A 99 -11.96 5.34 1.40
CA ALA A 99 -11.72 6.49 2.27
C ALA A 99 -10.47 7.26 1.84
N PHE A 100 -9.41 6.55 1.45
CA PHE A 100 -8.19 7.18 0.98
C PHE A 100 -8.41 7.90 -0.36
N GLU A 101 -9.16 7.29 -1.27
CA GLU A 101 -9.52 7.91 -2.55
C GLU A 101 -10.23 9.25 -2.33
N GLU A 102 -11.20 9.29 -1.41
CA GLU A 102 -11.90 10.54 -1.08
C GLU A 102 -10.94 11.61 -0.57
N LYS A 103 -9.99 11.22 0.28
CA LYS A 103 -8.95 12.12 0.76
C LYS A 103 -8.15 12.72 -0.38
N LEU A 104 -7.76 11.89 -1.36
CA LEU A 104 -6.99 12.35 -2.52
C LEU A 104 -7.81 13.27 -3.43
N LYS A 105 -9.08 12.97 -3.63
CA LYS A 105 -9.98 13.82 -4.41
C LYS A 105 -10.13 15.20 -3.77
N GLU A 106 -10.27 15.25 -2.46
CA GLU A 106 -10.34 16.51 -1.72
C GLU A 106 -9.06 17.34 -1.84
N GLU A 107 -7.93 16.67 -2.02
CA GLU A 107 -6.64 17.33 -2.26
C GLU A 107 -6.46 17.75 -3.72
N GLY A 108 -7.43 17.48 -4.58
CA GLY A 108 -7.42 17.89 -5.99
C GLY A 108 -6.69 16.95 -6.93
N LEU A 109 -6.38 15.73 -6.50
CA LEU A 109 -5.72 14.76 -7.37
C LEU A 109 -6.72 14.11 -8.32
N SER A 110 -6.30 13.89 -9.57
CA SER A 110 -7.18 13.38 -10.63
C SER A 110 -6.80 11.98 -11.13
N VAL A 111 -5.62 11.49 -10.79
CA VAL A 111 -5.14 10.17 -11.22
C VAL A 111 -4.31 9.56 -10.09
N LEU A 112 -4.40 8.24 -9.93
CA LEU A 112 -3.62 7.50 -8.96
C LEU A 112 -3.06 6.25 -9.64
N ARG A 113 -1.79 5.95 -9.38
CA ARG A 113 -1.09 4.79 -9.92
C ARG A 113 -0.59 3.88 -8.82
N LEU A 114 -0.38 2.61 -9.15
CA LEU A 114 0.24 1.63 -8.26
C LEU A 114 0.81 0.48 -9.07
N GLY A 115 1.64 -0.32 -8.41
CA GLY A 115 2.22 -1.52 -9.00
C GLY A 115 1.75 -2.76 -8.25
N VAL A 116 1.50 -3.83 -9.00
CA VAL A 116 1.13 -5.14 -8.46
C VAL A 116 2.07 -6.18 -9.04
N LEU A 117 2.68 -7.00 -8.18
CA LEU A 117 3.52 -8.10 -8.65
C LEU A 117 2.70 -9.02 -9.56
N SER A 118 3.25 -9.37 -10.73
CA SER A 118 2.56 -10.24 -11.69
C SER A 118 2.23 -11.62 -11.10
N GLN A 119 2.97 -12.04 -10.07
CA GLN A 119 2.75 -13.29 -9.35
C GLN A 119 1.64 -13.19 -8.29
N ASN A 120 0.99 -12.03 -8.17
CA ASN A 120 -0.08 -11.80 -7.21
C ASN A 120 -1.39 -11.44 -7.91
N PRO A 121 -2.07 -12.44 -8.55
CA PRO A 121 -3.30 -12.16 -9.30
C PRO A 121 -4.47 -11.73 -8.40
N ARG A 122 -4.47 -12.12 -7.12
CA ARG A 122 -5.51 -11.70 -6.18
C ARG A 122 -5.47 -10.20 -5.92
N ALA A 123 -4.27 -9.63 -5.77
CA ALA A 123 -4.10 -8.20 -5.60
C ALA A 123 -4.54 -7.46 -6.85
N LYS A 124 -4.17 -7.96 -8.04
CA LYS A 124 -4.60 -7.35 -9.29
C LYS A 124 -6.13 -7.30 -9.39
N LEU A 125 -6.79 -8.40 -9.08
CA LEU A 125 -8.25 -8.47 -9.10
C LEU A 125 -8.88 -7.49 -8.10
N PHE A 126 -8.30 -7.37 -6.92
CA PHE A 126 -8.75 -6.41 -5.91
C PHE A 126 -8.75 -4.98 -6.45
N TRP A 127 -7.64 -4.57 -7.06
CA TRP A 127 -7.52 -3.23 -7.60
C TRP A 127 -8.39 -3.00 -8.83
N GLU A 128 -8.53 -4.00 -9.70
CA GLU A 128 -9.40 -3.91 -10.88
C GLU A 128 -10.87 -3.73 -10.46
N ARG A 129 -11.31 -4.40 -9.41
CA ARG A 129 -12.67 -4.23 -8.88
C ARG A 129 -12.90 -2.82 -8.32
N LEU A 130 -11.85 -2.13 -7.94
CA LEU A 130 -11.92 -0.75 -7.48
C LEU A 130 -11.82 0.27 -8.62
N GLY A 131 -11.68 -0.20 -9.85
CA GLY A 131 -11.68 0.66 -11.03
C GLY A 131 -10.31 0.92 -11.64
N PHE A 132 -9.26 0.27 -11.17
CA PHE A 132 -7.93 0.39 -11.76
C PHE A 132 -7.82 -0.43 -13.05
N THR A 133 -7.05 0.08 -14.00
CA THR A 133 -6.76 -0.61 -15.26
C THR A 133 -5.24 -0.67 -15.47
N GLN A 134 -4.78 -1.79 -16.01
CA GLN A 134 -3.35 -1.96 -16.30
C GLN A 134 -2.98 -1.16 -17.55
N TYR A 135 -1.88 -0.40 -17.46
CA TYR A 135 -1.38 0.39 -18.58
C TYR A 135 0.04 0.01 -18.98
N ALA A 136 0.79 -0.71 -18.16
CA ALA A 136 2.17 -1.10 -18.44
C ALA A 136 2.59 -2.30 -17.60
N THR A 137 3.71 -2.90 -17.97
CA THR A 137 4.40 -3.93 -17.20
C THR A 137 5.87 -3.54 -17.16
N LYS A 138 6.49 -3.64 -15.98
CA LYS A 138 7.90 -3.29 -15.79
C LYS A 138 8.63 -4.42 -15.09
N PRO A 139 9.93 -4.65 -15.43
CA PRO A 139 10.73 -5.62 -14.68
C PRO A 139 11.05 -5.07 -13.29
N LEU A 140 11.11 -5.97 -12.30
CA LEU A 140 11.51 -5.66 -10.94
C LEU A 140 12.29 -6.85 -10.39
N HIS A 141 13.64 -6.74 -10.31
CA HIS A 141 14.51 -7.82 -9.91
C HIS A 141 14.23 -9.09 -10.74
N HIS A 142 13.77 -10.17 -10.11
CA HIS A 142 13.44 -11.42 -10.80
C HIS A 142 11.95 -11.53 -11.15
N ASN A 143 11.18 -10.49 -10.85
CA ASN A 143 9.73 -10.45 -11.04
C ASN A 143 9.35 -9.40 -12.07
N GLN A 144 8.06 -9.34 -12.36
CA GLN A 144 7.46 -8.26 -13.15
C GLN A 144 6.39 -7.57 -12.31
N VAL A 145 6.24 -6.28 -12.55
CA VAL A 145 5.22 -5.47 -11.89
C VAL A 145 4.23 -5.00 -12.94
N ASN A 146 2.96 -5.26 -12.71
CA ASN A 146 1.88 -4.71 -13.51
C ASN A 146 1.55 -3.32 -12.96
N CYS A 147 1.63 -2.32 -13.83
CA CYS A 147 1.34 -0.94 -13.44
C CYS A 147 -0.12 -0.64 -13.76
N LEU A 148 -0.85 -0.24 -12.74
CA LEU A 148 -2.28 0.05 -12.84
C LEU A 148 -2.53 1.52 -12.54
N GLU A 149 -3.59 2.09 -13.13
CA GLU A 149 -4.01 3.45 -12.84
C GLU A 149 -5.51 3.60 -12.77
N LYS A 150 -5.96 4.64 -12.09
CA LYS A 150 -7.37 4.99 -11.98
C LYS A 150 -7.53 6.51 -12.06
N GLY A 151 -8.51 6.96 -12.85
CA GLY A 151 -8.97 8.34 -12.81
C GLY A 151 -9.85 8.54 -11.57
N LEU A 152 -9.58 9.61 -10.85
CA LEU A 152 -10.28 9.90 -9.59
C LEU A 152 -11.48 10.85 -9.81
#